data_acaffd9f5665caeb50bf3ef754fbf8dc
#
_entry.id   acaffd9f5665caeb50bf3ef754fbf8dc
#
_cell.length_a   1.000
_cell.length_b   1.000
_cell.length_c   1.000
_cell.angle_alpha   90.00
_cell.angle_beta   90.00
_cell.angle_gamma   90.00
#
_symmetry.space_group_name_H-M   'P 1'
#
loop_
_entity.id
_entity.type
_entity.pdbx_description
1 polymer ?
#
loop_
_entity_poly.entity_id
_entity_poly.type
_entity_poly.pdbx_seq_one_letter_code
_entity_poly.pdbx_strand_id
1 'polypeptide(L)'
;TDDERDDRGLRKKRARRAGGSVRLGVQDSDTDADDAATEQVIFCSRTHSQLTQVVGELNSTTFGGEDGTINAVAVASRAQLCVNPEVRAAAGNSAARLNERCLELGKPKARGERARKGEGKDGGEAKPKTGGGCPYLKKRHAAVADLAEAALAAPMDIEDLAAAGTRHKACAYYAARKALPRADLVFAPYASLLHKETRESLGINLKGSVVVFDEAHNLVEAVHGAYGSVLTGKQCGA
;
A
#
# COMPACT_ATOMS: atom_id res chain seq x y z
N THR A 1 -2.40 -31.81 10.04
CA THR A 1 -2.34 -30.36 9.76
C THR A 1 -1.63 -30.18 8.44
N ASP A 2 -2.42 -30.23 7.36
CA ASP A 2 -1.90 -30.11 5.99
C ASP A 2 -1.62 -28.64 5.70
N ASP A 3 -0.34 -28.34 5.56
CA ASP A 3 0.19 -27.01 5.21
C ASP A 3 0.09 -26.88 3.68
N GLU A 4 -1.10 -26.54 3.17
CA GLU A 4 -1.32 -26.28 1.74
C GLU A 4 -0.65 -24.97 1.34
N ARG A 5 0.56 -25.06 0.81
CA ARG A 5 1.20 -23.98 0.05
C ARG A 5 0.79 -24.10 -1.42
N ASP A 6 0.52 -22.97 -2.08
CA ASP A 6 0.36 -23.00 -3.53
C ASP A 6 1.73 -23.19 -4.22
N ASP A 7 1.69 -23.55 -5.52
CA ASP A 7 2.89 -23.76 -6.35
C ASP A 7 3.85 -22.56 -6.41
N ARG A 8 3.47 -21.42 -5.86
CA ARG A 8 4.23 -20.16 -5.80
C ARG A 8 4.82 -19.89 -4.43
N GLY A 9 4.63 -20.78 -3.46
CA GLY A 9 5.16 -20.66 -2.11
C GLY A 9 4.46 -19.61 -1.24
N LEU A 10 3.29 -19.13 -1.67
CA LEU A 10 2.47 -18.20 -0.88
C LEU A 10 1.49 -19.00 -0.02
N ARG A 11 1.44 -18.67 1.27
CA ARG A 11 0.46 -19.27 2.20
C ARG A 11 -0.94 -18.75 1.92
N LYS A 12 -1.91 -19.66 1.84
CA LYS A 12 -3.34 -19.32 1.81
C LYS A 12 -3.94 -19.57 3.19
N LYS A 13 -4.51 -18.54 3.81
CA LYS A 13 -5.44 -18.76 4.93
C LYS A 13 -6.67 -19.48 4.38
N ARG A 14 -6.98 -20.65 4.93
CA ARG A 14 -8.30 -21.25 4.74
C ARG A 14 -9.33 -20.23 5.17
N ALA A 15 -10.29 -19.92 4.31
CA ALA A 15 -11.43 -19.09 4.65
C ALA A 15 -12.19 -19.75 5.82
N ARG A 16 -11.88 -19.35 7.06
CA ARG A 16 -12.72 -19.67 8.21
C ARG A 16 -13.95 -18.80 8.11
N ARG A 17 -15.08 -19.43 7.87
CA ARG A 17 -16.41 -18.84 8.02
C ARG A 17 -16.55 -18.27 9.42
N ALA A 18 -16.98 -17.02 9.48
CA ALA A 18 -17.71 -16.35 10.57
C ALA A 18 -17.30 -16.80 11.99
N GLY A 19 -16.25 -16.19 12.51
CA GLY A 19 -15.95 -16.16 13.93
C GLY A 19 -15.90 -14.70 14.36
N GLY A 20 -16.84 -14.35 15.22
CA GLY A 20 -17.09 -13.09 15.86
C GLY A 20 -16.06 -11.98 15.77
N SER A 21 -16.41 -10.91 15.08
CA SER A 21 -15.88 -9.58 15.29
C SER A 21 -15.88 -9.29 16.80
N VAL A 22 -14.71 -9.01 17.37
CA VAL A 22 -14.60 -8.48 18.72
C VAL A 22 -15.19 -7.08 18.69
N ARG A 23 -16.47 -6.96 18.98
CA ARG A 23 -17.11 -5.66 19.16
C ARG A 23 -16.63 -5.06 20.46
N LEU A 24 -15.79 -4.05 20.39
CA LEU A 24 -15.59 -3.11 21.48
C LEU A 24 -16.89 -2.33 21.62
N GLY A 25 -17.69 -2.72 22.62
CA GLY A 25 -18.99 -2.14 22.87
C GLY A 25 -18.87 -0.69 23.37
N VAL A 26 -19.12 0.23 22.47
CA VAL A 26 -19.63 1.56 22.80
C VAL A 26 -21.03 1.61 22.19
N GLN A 27 -22.05 1.56 23.07
CA GLN A 27 -23.42 1.75 22.67
C GLN A 27 -23.68 3.25 22.57
N ASP A 28 -23.67 3.78 21.37
CA ASP A 28 -24.39 5.01 21.03
C ASP A 28 -25.57 4.63 20.14
N SER A 29 -26.76 4.79 20.72
CA SER A 29 -28.04 4.67 20.07
C SER A 29 -28.25 5.92 19.22
N ASP A 30 -28.05 5.84 17.95
CA ASP A 30 -28.72 6.57 16.85
C ASP A 30 -27.90 6.35 15.56
N THR A 31 -28.12 5.26 14.88
CA THR A 31 -27.65 5.10 13.50
C THR A 31 -28.69 4.39 12.67
N ASP A 32 -29.17 5.12 11.67
CA ASP A 32 -29.91 4.60 10.55
C ASP A 32 -29.17 3.41 9.92
N ALA A 33 -29.90 2.33 9.76
CA ALA A 33 -29.42 1.08 9.18
C ALA A 33 -29.19 1.28 7.68
N ASP A 34 -27.97 1.65 7.30
CA ASP A 34 -27.43 1.39 5.96
C ASP A 34 -25.94 1.65 5.97
N ASP A 35 -25.16 0.66 5.60
CA ASP A 35 -23.70 0.52 5.58
C ASP A 35 -23.12 -0.09 6.87
N ALA A 36 -23.05 -1.42 6.89
CA ALA A 36 -22.13 -2.14 7.76
C ALA A 36 -20.69 -1.85 7.29
N ALA A 37 -20.20 -0.65 7.59
CA ALA A 37 -18.83 -0.28 7.40
C ALA A 37 -17.98 -1.20 8.28
N THR A 38 -17.09 -1.94 7.68
CA THR A 38 -16.11 -2.76 8.39
C THR A 38 -15.30 -1.83 9.26
N GLU A 39 -15.48 -1.91 10.58
CA GLU A 39 -14.73 -1.08 11.55
C GLU A 39 -13.27 -1.46 11.45
N GLN A 40 -12.47 -0.62 10.81
CA GLN A 40 -11.03 -0.80 10.72
C GLN A 40 -10.34 -0.05 11.84
N VAL A 41 -9.32 -0.63 12.42
CA VAL A 41 -8.38 0.08 13.29
C VAL A 41 -7.19 0.54 12.45
N ILE A 42 -6.92 1.83 12.44
CA ILE A 42 -5.79 2.43 11.73
C ILE A 42 -4.76 2.86 12.77
N PHE A 43 -3.67 2.12 12.87
CA PHE A 43 -2.57 2.44 13.77
C PHE A 43 -1.52 3.29 13.06
N CYS A 44 -1.27 4.47 13.59
CA CYS A 44 -0.40 5.46 12.98
C CYS A 44 0.79 5.80 13.85
N SER A 45 1.98 5.82 13.26
CA SER A 45 3.19 6.29 13.90
C SER A 45 3.92 7.31 13.04
N ARG A 46 4.91 7.98 13.61
CA ARG A 46 5.72 8.99 12.91
C ARG A 46 6.57 8.38 11.80
N THR A 47 7.15 7.21 12.04
CA THR A 47 8.12 6.57 11.14
C THR A 47 7.73 5.14 10.79
N HIS A 48 8.24 4.67 9.65
CA HIS A 48 8.06 3.26 9.26
C HIS A 48 8.77 2.29 10.21
N SER A 49 9.93 2.68 10.77
CA SER A 49 10.67 1.84 11.73
C SER A 49 9.86 1.54 13.00
N GLN A 50 9.10 2.52 13.50
CA GLN A 50 8.19 2.30 14.63
C GLN A 50 7.06 1.33 14.23
N LEU A 51 6.50 1.49 13.03
CA LEU A 51 5.48 0.58 12.52
C LEU A 51 6.01 -0.85 12.35
N THR A 52 7.26 -1.03 11.88
CA THR A 52 7.92 -2.34 11.80
C THR A 52 8.01 -3.02 13.17
N GLN A 53 8.34 -2.26 14.23
CA GLN A 53 8.36 -2.80 15.59
C GLN A 53 6.97 -3.29 16.02
N VAL A 54 5.92 -2.49 15.78
CA VAL A 54 4.55 -2.86 16.14
C VAL A 54 4.06 -4.08 15.35
N VAL A 55 4.43 -4.20 14.07
CA VAL A 55 4.15 -5.40 13.26
C VAL A 55 4.87 -6.62 13.86
N GLY A 56 6.11 -6.47 14.30
CA GLY A 56 6.86 -7.53 14.99
C GLY A 56 6.20 -7.96 16.28
N GLU A 57 5.75 -7.00 17.10
CA GLU A 57 5.00 -7.27 18.33
C GLU A 57 3.66 -7.98 18.04
N LEU A 58 2.91 -7.52 17.04
CA LEU A 58 1.68 -8.19 16.62
C LEU A 58 1.93 -9.65 16.25
N ASN A 59 2.98 -9.91 15.48
CA ASN A 59 3.34 -11.26 15.05
C ASN A 59 3.78 -12.18 16.19
N SER A 60 4.23 -11.60 17.32
CA SER A 60 4.57 -12.37 18.54
C SER A 60 3.34 -12.73 19.38
N THR A 61 2.18 -12.15 19.07
CA THR A 61 0.93 -12.43 19.77
C THR A 61 0.14 -13.54 19.09
N THR A 62 -0.85 -14.08 19.80
CA THR A 62 -1.81 -15.05 19.25
C THR A 62 -2.75 -14.45 18.20
N PHE A 63 -2.78 -13.12 18.06
CA PHE A 63 -3.63 -12.41 17.12
C PHE A 63 -3.00 -12.25 15.74
N GLY A 64 -1.69 -12.10 15.65
CA GLY A 64 -0.96 -11.79 14.43
C GLY A 64 -0.09 -12.90 13.85
N GLY A 65 0.20 -13.97 14.62
CA GLY A 65 1.03 -15.08 14.17
C GLY A 65 0.38 -15.92 13.05
N GLU A 66 1.00 -17.03 12.67
CA GLU A 66 0.54 -17.90 11.56
C GLU A 66 -0.91 -18.35 11.68
N ASP A 67 -1.40 -18.56 12.90
CA ASP A 67 -2.80 -18.86 13.23
C ASP A 67 -3.59 -17.62 13.66
N GLY A 68 -3.06 -16.44 13.43
CA GLY A 68 -3.63 -15.17 13.87
C GLY A 68 -5.02 -14.92 13.29
N THR A 69 -5.85 -14.26 14.09
CA THR A 69 -7.25 -13.96 13.75
C THR A 69 -7.43 -12.59 13.09
N ILE A 70 -6.42 -11.71 13.22
CA ILE A 70 -6.46 -10.34 12.70
C ILE A 70 -5.79 -10.27 11.32
N ASN A 71 -6.51 -9.73 10.35
CA ASN A 71 -5.93 -9.39 9.06
C ASN A 71 -5.30 -8.00 9.16
N ALA A 72 -4.00 -7.91 9.03
CA ALA A 72 -3.30 -6.63 9.12
C ALA A 72 -2.53 -6.32 7.84
N VAL A 73 -2.41 -5.03 7.50
CA VAL A 73 -1.66 -4.57 6.34
C VAL A 73 -0.91 -3.28 6.64
N ALA A 74 0.37 -3.23 6.28
CA ALA A 74 1.15 -2.00 6.27
C ALA A 74 1.02 -1.30 4.92
N VAL A 75 0.71 0.01 4.95
CA VAL A 75 0.63 0.84 3.76
C VAL A 75 1.75 1.87 3.73
N ALA A 76 2.28 2.10 2.55
CA ALA A 76 3.33 3.08 2.33
C ALA A 76 3.25 3.68 0.93
N SER A 77 4.08 4.69 0.69
CA SER A 77 4.17 5.36 -0.60
C SER A 77 4.70 4.43 -1.71
N ARG A 78 4.46 4.81 -2.96
CA ARG A 78 5.08 4.12 -4.11
C ARG A 78 6.60 4.12 -4.05
N ALA A 79 7.21 5.16 -3.46
CA ALA A 79 8.65 5.22 -3.29
C ALA A 79 9.19 4.11 -2.39
N GLN A 80 8.44 3.73 -1.36
CA GLN A 80 8.80 2.65 -0.44
C GLN A 80 8.52 1.26 -1.05
N LEU A 81 7.34 1.07 -1.64
CA LEU A 81 6.84 -0.24 -2.07
C LEU A 81 7.09 -0.57 -3.55
N CYS A 82 7.73 0.31 -4.33
CA CYS A 82 8.03 0.01 -5.73
C CYS A 82 9.12 -1.05 -5.85
N VAL A 83 8.80 -2.17 -6.47
CA VAL A 83 9.72 -3.30 -6.71
C VAL A 83 10.27 -3.33 -8.15
N ASN A 84 9.90 -2.36 -9.00
CA ASN A 84 10.39 -2.29 -10.37
C ASN A 84 11.75 -1.58 -10.42
N PRO A 85 12.85 -2.29 -10.73
CA PRO A 85 14.19 -1.70 -10.74
C PRO A 85 14.35 -0.62 -11.82
N GLU A 86 13.69 -0.75 -12.98
CA GLU A 86 13.75 0.25 -14.05
C GLU A 86 13.11 1.57 -13.62
N VAL A 87 11.97 1.50 -12.92
CA VAL A 87 11.28 2.68 -12.40
C VAL A 87 12.11 3.35 -11.31
N ARG A 88 12.69 2.55 -10.40
CA ARG A 88 13.57 3.07 -9.33
C ARG A 88 14.82 3.72 -9.90
N ALA A 89 15.49 3.09 -10.84
CA ALA A 89 16.68 3.64 -11.49
C ALA A 89 16.38 4.95 -12.25
N ALA A 90 15.27 4.99 -13.01
CA ALA A 90 14.88 6.20 -13.74
C ALA A 90 14.45 7.36 -12.84
N ALA A 91 13.92 7.07 -11.66
CA ALA A 91 13.50 8.07 -10.69
C ALA A 91 14.67 8.63 -9.86
N GLY A 92 15.75 7.86 -9.71
CA GLY A 92 16.83 8.17 -8.79
C GLY A 92 16.29 8.34 -7.36
N ASN A 93 16.67 9.43 -6.69
CA ASN A 93 16.22 9.72 -5.33
C ASN A 93 14.91 10.54 -5.27
N SER A 94 14.23 10.77 -6.41
CA SER A 94 13.02 11.60 -6.45
C SER A 94 11.76 10.78 -6.35
N ALA A 95 11.06 10.87 -5.20
CA ALA A 95 9.74 10.26 -5.00
C ALA A 95 8.69 10.78 -6.00
N ALA A 96 8.76 12.06 -6.38
CA ALA A 96 7.86 12.67 -7.35
C ALA A 96 8.02 12.03 -8.74
N ARG A 97 9.26 11.89 -9.23
CA ARG A 97 9.56 11.23 -10.51
C ARG A 97 9.13 9.76 -10.50
N LEU A 98 9.30 9.07 -9.37
CA LEU A 98 8.85 7.68 -9.22
C LEU A 98 7.35 7.57 -9.34
N ASN A 99 6.60 8.46 -8.67
CA ASN A 99 5.15 8.52 -8.74
C ASN A 99 4.68 8.78 -10.18
N GLU A 100 5.24 9.78 -10.83
CA GLU A 100 4.92 10.13 -12.22
C GLU A 100 5.15 8.94 -13.15
N ARG A 101 6.34 8.33 -13.08
CA ARG A 101 6.68 7.19 -13.91
C ARG A 101 5.78 5.97 -13.66
N CYS A 102 5.43 5.71 -12.40
CA CYS A 102 4.50 4.64 -12.05
C CYS A 102 3.11 4.90 -12.65
N LEU A 103 2.61 6.13 -12.55
CA LEU A 103 1.31 6.52 -13.09
C LEU A 103 1.28 6.45 -14.62
N GLU A 104 2.34 6.87 -15.32
CA GLU A 104 2.48 6.73 -16.76
C GLU A 104 2.39 5.28 -17.20
N LEU A 105 3.11 4.37 -16.51
CA LEU A 105 3.08 2.95 -16.80
C LEU A 105 1.73 2.30 -16.48
N GLY A 106 0.94 2.90 -15.60
CA GLY A 106 -0.41 2.46 -15.25
C GLY A 106 -1.48 2.86 -16.28
N LYS A 107 -1.25 3.89 -17.09
CA LYS A 107 -2.22 4.37 -18.08
C LYS A 107 -2.47 3.33 -19.17
N PRO A 108 -3.74 3.08 -19.55
CA PRO A 108 -4.02 2.28 -20.74
C PRO A 108 -3.50 3.00 -21.98
N LYS A 109 -2.81 2.27 -22.87
CA LYS A 109 -2.39 2.85 -24.15
C LYS A 109 -3.61 3.23 -24.97
N ALA A 110 -3.64 4.45 -25.48
CA ALA A 110 -4.64 4.88 -26.44
C ALA A 110 -4.62 3.95 -27.67
N ARG A 111 -5.80 3.55 -28.11
CA ARG A 111 -6.03 2.56 -29.18
C ARG A 111 -5.38 2.95 -30.53
N GLY A 112 -4.97 4.22 -30.68
CA GLY A 112 -4.37 4.78 -31.91
C GLY A 112 -2.87 4.56 -32.10
N GLU A 113 -2.10 4.25 -31.02
CA GLU A 113 -0.64 4.06 -31.17
C GLU A 113 -0.22 2.66 -31.63
N ARG A 114 -1.17 1.71 -31.75
CA ARG A 114 -0.89 0.36 -32.27
C ARG A 114 -0.73 0.29 -33.78
N ALA A 115 -1.12 1.32 -34.49
CA ALA A 115 -1.21 1.30 -35.97
C ALA A 115 0.01 1.88 -36.73
N ARG A 116 1.02 2.40 -36.02
CA ARG A 116 2.23 2.97 -36.65
C ARG A 116 3.49 2.21 -36.28
N LYS A 117 3.57 0.93 -36.63
CA LYS A 117 4.80 0.15 -36.68
C LYS A 117 4.85 -0.56 -38.04
N GLY A 118 4.91 0.24 -39.10
CA GLY A 118 5.36 -0.16 -40.42
C GLY A 118 6.80 0.28 -40.60
N GLU A 119 7.65 -0.66 -40.94
CA GLU A 119 8.89 -0.61 -41.66
C GLU A 119 9.76 0.66 -41.57
N GLY A 120 10.91 0.50 -40.92
CA GLY A 120 12.05 1.41 -40.96
C GLY A 120 13.26 0.68 -40.40
N LYS A 121 14.02 0.03 -41.32
CA LYS A 121 15.41 -0.38 -41.11
C LYS A 121 16.22 0.90 -40.94
N ASP A 122 16.85 1.08 -39.80
CA ASP A 122 18.23 1.61 -39.75
C ASP A 122 18.80 1.47 -38.34
N GLY A 123 20.08 1.15 -38.25
CA GLY A 123 20.81 0.90 -37.05
C GLY A 123 20.99 2.19 -36.23
N GLY A 124 20.50 2.16 -35.01
CA GLY A 124 20.66 3.21 -34.03
C GLY A 124 20.32 2.66 -32.64
N GLU A 125 21.12 3.02 -31.66
CA GLU A 125 21.09 2.63 -30.26
C GLU A 125 19.69 2.30 -29.72
N ALA A 126 19.56 1.15 -29.07
CA ALA A 126 18.31 0.61 -28.52
C ALA A 126 17.68 1.57 -27.52
N LYS A 127 16.82 2.48 -27.99
CA LYS A 127 15.91 3.23 -27.11
C LYS A 127 15.07 2.25 -26.31
N PRO A 128 14.94 2.43 -25.00
CA PRO A 128 14.16 1.52 -24.16
C PRO A 128 12.74 1.40 -24.74
N LYS A 129 12.31 0.18 -25.00
CA LYS A 129 10.98 -0.14 -25.54
C LYS A 129 9.89 0.34 -24.57
N THR A 130 9.41 1.57 -24.72
CA THR A 130 8.35 2.20 -23.92
C THR A 130 6.97 1.62 -24.24
N GLY A 131 6.86 0.30 -24.25
CA GLY A 131 5.75 -0.38 -24.93
C GLY A 131 4.82 -1.25 -24.09
N GLY A 132 4.85 -1.30 -22.76
CA GLY A 132 4.19 -2.41 -22.11
C GLY A 132 3.42 -2.20 -20.80
N GLY A 133 3.48 -1.05 -20.14
CA GLY A 133 3.02 -0.90 -18.77
C GLY A 133 3.99 -1.58 -17.78
N CYS A 134 3.75 -1.41 -16.48
CA CYS A 134 4.62 -1.99 -15.45
C CYS A 134 4.56 -3.54 -15.47
N PRO A 135 5.70 -4.24 -15.63
CA PRO A 135 5.73 -5.71 -15.69
C PRO A 135 5.30 -6.38 -14.38
N TYR A 136 5.40 -5.67 -13.25
CA TYR A 136 4.97 -6.14 -11.93
C TYR A 136 3.46 -5.93 -11.67
N LEU A 137 2.74 -5.27 -12.58
CA LEU A 137 1.32 -4.98 -12.43
C LEU A 137 0.50 -5.53 -13.59
N LYS A 138 0.78 -5.14 -14.83
CA LYS A 138 -0.13 -5.26 -15.98
C LYS A 138 -0.47 -6.68 -16.42
N LYS A 139 0.45 -7.63 -16.24
CA LYS A 139 0.23 -9.06 -16.57
C LYS A 139 0.27 -9.95 -15.32
N ARG A 140 0.17 -9.34 -14.15
CA ARG A 140 0.39 -9.98 -12.85
C ARG A 140 -0.76 -9.74 -11.88
N HIS A 141 -1.99 -9.52 -12.38
CA HIS A 141 -3.15 -9.28 -11.51
C HIS A 141 -3.38 -10.42 -10.52
N ALA A 142 -3.20 -11.67 -10.94
CA ALA A 142 -3.27 -12.82 -10.05
C ALA A 142 -2.15 -12.77 -9.00
N ALA A 143 -0.88 -12.58 -9.40
CA ALA A 143 0.23 -12.51 -8.46
C ALA A 143 0.11 -11.33 -7.48
N VAL A 144 -0.45 -10.19 -7.90
CA VAL A 144 -0.76 -9.06 -7.00
C VAL A 144 -1.88 -9.43 -6.03
N ALA A 145 -2.87 -10.21 -6.47
CA ALA A 145 -3.94 -10.70 -5.60
C ALA A 145 -3.40 -11.71 -4.58
N ASP A 146 -2.58 -12.67 -5.04
CA ASP A 146 -1.96 -13.65 -4.16
C ASP A 146 -1.05 -13.00 -3.11
N LEU A 147 -0.29 -11.97 -3.51
CA LEU A 147 0.53 -11.19 -2.57
C LEU A 147 -0.34 -10.43 -1.55
N ALA A 148 -1.49 -9.92 -1.97
CA ALA A 148 -2.44 -9.27 -1.06
C ALA A 148 -3.02 -10.27 -0.04
N GLU A 149 -3.37 -11.48 -0.49
CA GLU A 149 -3.84 -12.55 0.41
C GLU A 149 -2.73 -12.97 1.39
N ALA A 150 -1.50 -13.10 0.90
CA ALA A 150 -0.36 -13.44 1.76
C ALA A 150 -0.08 -12.37 2.81
N ALA A 151 -0.19 -11.08 2.45
CA ALA A 151 -0.02 -9.97 3.37
C ALA A 151 -1.09 -9.93 4.47
N LEU A 152 -2.33 -10.33 4.15
CA LEU A 152 -3.40 -10.46 5.14
C LEU A 152 -3.25 -11.73 6.01
N ALA A 153 -2.70 -12.80 5.43
CA ALA A 153 -2.53 -14.06 6.14
C ALA A 153 -1.44 -14.00 7.22
N ALA A 154 -0.39 -13.23 6.97
CA ALA A 154 0.70 -13.00 7.93
C ALA A 154 1.09 -11.52 7.84
N PRO A 155 0.89 -10.72 8.89
CA PRO A 155 1.23 -9.32 8.89
C PRO A 155 2.69 -9.10 8.48
N MET A 156 2.89 -8.29 7.46
CA MET A 156 4.20 -7.95 6.91
C MET A 156 4.45 -6.47 7.12
N ASP A 157 5.68 -6.11 7.45
CA ASP A 157 6.11 -4.72 7.36
C ASP A 157 6.35 -4.33 5.89
N ILE A 158 6.75 -3.06 5.66
CA ILE A 158 6.89 -2.57 4.28
C ILE A 158 8.09 -3.18 3.56
N GLU A 159 9.15 -3.53 4.27
CA GLU A 159 10.34 -4.18 3.76
C GLU A 159 10.05 -5.63 3.36
N ASP A 160 9.37 -6.36 4.23
CA ASP A 160 8.95 -7.75 3.97
C ASP A 160 7.99 -7.82 2.79
N LEU A 161 7.02 -6.90 2.73
CA LEU A 161 6.06 -6.81 1.64
C LEU A 161 6.75 -6.47 0.30
N ALA A 162 7.74 -5.57 0.30
CA ALA A 162 8.53 -5.24 -0.88
C ALA A 162 9.41 -6.42 -1.30
N ALA A 163 10.04 -7.12 -0.35
CA ALA A 163 10.83 -8.32 -0.61
C ALA A 163 9.96 -9.45 -1.20
N ALA A 164 8.77 -9.68 -0.63
CA ALA A 164 7.80 -10.62 -1.17
C ALA A 164 7.36 -10.22 -2.59
N GLY A 165 7.06 -8.95 -2.82
CA GLY A 165 6.74 -8.42 -4.14
C GLY A 165 7.84 -8.66 -5.18
N THR A 166 9.09 -8.55 -4.77
CA THR A 166 10.26 -8.82 -5.63
C THR A 166 10.35 -10.31 -5.96
N ARG A 167 10.24 -11.20 -4.97
CA ARG A 167 10.28 -12.66 -5.15
C ARG A 167 9.18 -13.13 -6.09
N HIS A 168 7.96 -12.64 -5.91
CA HIS A 168 6.79 -13.05 -6.70
C HIS A 168 6.57 -12.22 -7.97
N LYS A 169 7.47 -11.27 -8.26
CA LYS A 169 7.37 -10.33 -9.39
C LYS A 169 5.99 -9.65 -9.43
N ALA A 170 5.47 -9.28 -8.26
CA ALA A 170 4.18 -8.63 -8.06
C ALA A 170 4.38 -7.24 -7.44
N CYS A 171 3.53 -6.28 -7.80
CA CYS A 171 3.63 -4.92 -7.27
C CYS A 171 3.15 -4.87 -5.81
N ALA A 172 4.08 -4.67 -4.86
CA ALA A 172 3.78 -4.58 -3.44
C ALA A 172 2.85 -3.40 -3.10
N TYR A 173 3.00 -2.25 -3.76
CA TYR A 173 2.12 -1.10 -3.56
C TYR A 173 0.65 -1.41 -3.89
N TYR A 174 0.39 -2.05 -5.04
CA TYR A 174 -0.98 -2.42 -5.42
C TYR A 174 -1.49 -3.63 -4.65
N ALA A 175 -0.62 -4.51 -4.15
CA ALA A 175 -1.00 -5.59 -3.26
C ALA A 175 -1.50 -5.05 -1.90
N ALA A 176 -0.76 -4.12 -1.27
CA ALA A 176 -1.20 -3.45 -0.05
C ALA A 176 -2.57 -2.76 -0.22
N ARG A 177 -2.75 -2.00 -1.31
CA ARG A 177 -4.03 -1.35 -1.60
C ARG A 177 -5.18 -2.33 -1.83
N LYS A 178 -4.90 -3.49 -2.41
CA LYS A 178 -5.91 -4.54 -2.63
C LYS A 178 -6.27 -5.25 -1.33
N ALA A 179 -5.32 -5.39 -0.41
CA ALA A 179 -5.53 -5.95 0.91
C ALA A 179 -6.33 -5.00 1.83
N LEU A 180 -6.12 -3.69 1.69
CA LEU A 180 -6.63 -2.65 2.59
C LEU A 180 -8.14 -2.76 2.92
N PRO A 181 -9.07 -2.95 1.98
CA PRO A 181 -10.51 -3.03 2.31
C PRO A 181 -10.89 -4.26 3.14
N ARG A 182 -9.98 -5.22 3.28
CA ARG A 182 -10.21 -6.49 3.98
C ARG A 182 -9.38 -6.60 5.26
N ALA A 183 -8.58 -5.58 5.55
CA ALA A 183 -7.78 -5.54 6.75
C ALA A 183 -8.63 -5.08 7.94
N ASP A 184 -8.46 -5.74 9.07
CA ASP A 184 -9.01 -5.33 10.37
C ASP A 184 -8.11 -4.25 10.99
N LEU A 185 -6.78 -4.35 10.75
CA LEU A 185 -5.76 -3.45 11.27
C LEU A 185 -4.88 -2.92 10.13
N VAL A 186 -4.75 -1.60 10.06
CA VAL A 186 -3.94 -0.90 9.04
C VAL A 186 -2.82 -0.15 9.72
N PHE A 187 -1.58 -0.39 9.30
CA PHE A 187 -0.41 0.37 9.74
C PHE A 187 -0.06 1.44 8.72
N ALA A 188 -0.04 2.69 9.15
CA ALA A 188 0.23 3.83 8.27
C ALA A 188 1.07 4.91 8.95
N PRO A 189 2.00 5.59 8.25
CA PRO A 189 2.64 6.77 8.81
C PRO A 189 1.65 7.94 8.88
N TYR A 190 1.86 8.90 9.81
CA TYR A 190 1.01 10.09 9.97
C TYR A 190 0.73 10.82 8.66
N ALA A 191 1.77 11.00 7.83
CA ALA A 191 1.65 11.68 6.55
C ALA A 191 0.61 11.02 5.62
N SER A 192 0.45 9.70 5.69
CA SER A 192 -0.53 8.98 4.88
C SER A 192 -1.98 9.28 5.28
N LEU A 193 -2.22 9.64 6.55
CA LEU A 193 -3.55 10.02 7.03
C LEU A 193 -3.81 11.51 6.92
N LEU A 194 -2.83 12.34 7.31
CA LEU A 194 -3.01 13.77 7.40
C LEU A 194 -3.21 14.40 6.02
N HIS A 195 -2.42 14.00 5.03
CA HIS A 195 -2.60 14.51 3.66
C HIS A 195 -3.78 13.84 2.97
N LYS A 196 -4.85 14.60 2.70
CA LYS A 196 -6.07 14.11 2.06
C LYS A 196 -5.78 13.38 0.74
N GLU A 197 -5.00 13.99 -0.14
CA GLU A 197 -4.65 13.39 -1.45
C GLU A 197 -3.89 12.07 -1.31
N THR A 198 -2.98 11.98 -0.32
CA THR A 198 -2.23 10.75 -0.04
C THR A 198 -3.16 9.67 0.47
N ARG A 199 -4.04 10.00 1.41
CA ARG A 199 -5.02 9.09 1.98
C ARG A 199 -5.95 8.51 0.92
N GLU A 200 -6.52 9.37 0.07
CA GLU A 200 -7.37 8.97 -1.05
C GLU A 200 -6.61 8.13 -2.09
N SER A 201 -5.37 8.54 -2.40
CA SER A 201 -4.49 7.78 -3.31
C SER A 201 -4.18 6.37 -2.79
N LEU A 202 -4.02 6.20 -1.49
CA LEU A 202 -3.83 4.91 -0.85
C LEU A 202 -5.14 4.10 -0.77
N GLY A 203 -6.28 4.76 -0.77
CA GLY A 203 -7.59 4.13 -0.61
C GLY A 203 -8.00 3.94 0.85
N ILE A 204 -7.40 4.71 1.78
CA ILE A 204 -7.74 4.66 3.20
C ILE A 204 -9.07 5.41 3.40
N ASN A 205 -10.06 4.70 3.98
CA ASN A 205 -11.33 5.27 4.40
C ASN A 205 -11.33 5.47 5.91
N LEU A 206 -11.69 6.67 6.37
CA LEU A 206 -11.77 6.97 7.80
C LEU A 206 -13.19 6.82 8.37
N LYS A 207 -14.20 6.71 7.51
CA LYS A 207 -15.60 6.60 7.96
C LYS A 207 -15.78 5.27 8.68
N GLY A 208 -16.24 5.31 9.93
CA GLY A 208 -16.43 4.13 10.76
C GLY A 208 -15.13 3.46 11.24
N SER A 209 -13.98 4.09 11.06
CA SER A 209 -12.69 3.56 11.49
C SER A 209 -12.22 4.18 12.80
N VAL A 210 -11.54 3.39 13.62
CA VAL A 210 -10.84 3.87 14.82
C VAL A 210 -9.40 4.23 14.42
N VAL A 211 -8.95 5.44 14.75
CA VAL A 211 -7.58 5.89 14.47
C VAL A 211 -6.79 5.98 15.77
N VAL A 212 -5.68 5.26 15.83
CA VAL A 212 -4.75 5.27 16.96
C VAL A 212 -3.47 5.99 16.53
N PHE A 213 -3.11 7.04 17.24
CA PHE A 213 -1.85 7.77 17.02
C PHE A 213 -0.85 7.39 18.10
N ASP A 214 0.19 6.69 17.71
CA ASP A 214 1.34 6.40 18.56
C ASP A 214 2.21 7.67 18.68
N GLU A 215 2.82 7.91 19.85
CA GLU A 215 3.65 9.09 20.08
C GLU A 215 2.95 10.40 19.70
N ALA A 216 1.71 10.58 20.11
CA ALA A 216 0.83 11.69 19.68
C ALA A 216 1.40 13.09 19.97
N HIS A 217 2.41 13.23 20.83
CA HIS A 217 3.11 14.49 21.03
C HIS A 217 3.75 15.04 19.75
N ASN A 218 4.06 14.19 18.77
CA ASN A 218 4.58 14.58 17.45
C ASN A 218 3.48 14.99 16.46
N LEU A 219 2.21 14.78 16.79
CA LEU A 219 1.09 14.99 15.85
C LEU A 219 0.94 16.44 15.46
N VAL A 220 1.11 17.38 16.41
CA VAL A 220 1.00 18.82 16.16
C VAL A 220 2.05 19.27 15.14
N GLU A 221 3.30 18.83 15.30
CA GLU A 221 4.37 19.12 14.35
C GLU A 221 4.06 18.53 12.97
N ALA A 222 3.56 17.29 12.92
CA ALA A 222 3.19 16.63 11.68
C ALA A 222 2.05 17.36 10.94
N VAL A 223 1.05 17.87 11.66
CA VAL A 223 -0.03 18.69 11.09
C VAL A 223 0.50 20.02 10.56
N HIS A 224 1.37 20.70 11.32
CA HIS A 224 2.00 21.93 10.85
C HIS A 224 2.85 21.68 9.59
N GLY A 225 3.60 20.58 9.53
CA GLY A 225 4.37 20.21 8.34
C GLY A 225 3.50 19.86 7.13
N ALA A 226 2.31 19.30 7.36
CA ALA A 226 1.38 18.90 6.31
C ALA A 226 0.63 20.10 5.68
N TYR A 227 0.28 21.10 6.49
CA TYR A 227 -0.59 22.22 6.08
C TYR A 227 0.09 23.57 6.19
N GLY A 228 1.28 23.63 6.78
CA GLY A 228 2.08 24.85 6.85
C GLY A 228 2.70 25.21 5.51
N SER A 229 2.90 26.49 5.26
CA SER A 229 3.68 26.99 4.12
C SER A 229 4.73 27.97 4.59
N VAL A 230 5.90 27.93 3.96
CA VAL A 230 7.01 28.85 4.25
C VAL A 230 7.11 29.84 3.09
N LEU A 231 6.93 31.12 3.40
CA LEU A 231 7.22 32.20 2.47
C LEU A 231 8.68 32.64 2.66
N THR A 232 9.46 32.53 1.60
CA THR A 232 10.86 33.00 1.63
C THR A 232 10.92 34.49 1.33
N GLY A 233 11.96 35.18 1.84
CA GLY A 233 12.19 36.60 1.56
C GLY A 233 12.25 36.95 0.07
N LYS A 234 12.72 36.02 -0.78
CA LYS A 234 12.69 36.16 -2.25
C LYS A 234 11.27 36.13 -2.84
N GLN A 235 10.34 35.44 -2.19
CA GLN A 235 8.92 35.36 -2.62
C GLN A 235 8.14 36.59 -2.13
N CYS A 236 8.59 37.23 -1.06
CA CYS A 236 7.93 38.43 -0.51
C CYS A 236 8.48 39.73 -1.12
N GLY A 237 9.61 39.70 -1.78
CA GLY A 237 10.34 40.88 -2.27
C GLY A 237 10.30 41.08 -3.80
N ALA A 238 9.19 40.70 -4.44
CA ALA A 238 8.95 40.99 -5.86
C ALA A 238 8.22 42.30 -6.04
#